data_a8f823ccccfa77b257bdaf98540ea77a
#
_entry.id   a8f823ccccfa77b257bdaf98540ea77a
#
_cell.length_a   1.000
_cell.length_b   1.000
_cell.length_c   1.000
_cell.angle_alpha   90.00
_cell.angle_beta   90.00
_cell.angle_gamma   90.00
#
_symmetry.space_group_name_H-M   'P 1'
#
loop_
_entity.id
_entity.type
_entity.pdbx_description
1 polymer ?
#
loop_
_entity_poly.entity_id
_entity_poly.type
_entity_poly.pdbx_seq_one_letter_code
_entity_poly.pdbx_strand_id
1 'polypeptide(L)'
;MDEGLTVDEAARKIRFSMGVTSNYFMEMAKFRAGRMLWANIVNAYTGGCARKMFTHAVTSGWNITAYDPYVNMLRGTTEAMSASLAGVHSLEVLPFDTAYESPTEFSSRIARNVQLLLKNESHFDNVVDPAGGSYYIENLTQSIAEQAWKLFKEVEERGGYTAAFRDGFIPDAVKASAEAKDNAVATRRIVLLGTNQYPNFNEVADSAITEACITPQAWDAKVLRPYRGGMAFEPVSYTHL
;
A
#
# COMPACT_ATOMS: atom_id res chain seq x y z
N MET A 1 17.99 3.59 -21.79
CA MET A 1 18.70 4.50 -22.70
C MET A 1 19.81 3.73 -23.42
N ASP A 2 20.59 2.96 -22.73
CA ASP A 2 21.69 2.15 -23.28
C ASP A 2 21.25 1.12 -24.34
N GLU A 3 19.96 0.71 -24.28
CA GLU A 3 19.31 -0.19 -25.24
C GLU A 3 18.64 0.55 -26.45
N GLY A 4 18.96 1.82 -26.64
CA GLY A 4 18.47 2.60 -27.80
C GLY A 4 17.08 3.19 -27.68
N LEU A 5 16.40 3.08 -26.53
CA LEU A 5 15.11 3.72 -26.29
C LEU A 5 15.29 5.20 -25.94
N THR A 6 14.43 6.04 -26.47
CA THR A 6 14.33 7.43 -26.01
C THR A 6 13.69 7.49 -24.61
N VAL A 7 14.01 8.55 -23.85
CA VAL A 7 13.42 8.76 -22.52
C VAL A 7 11.89 8.81 -22.59
N ASP A 8 11.35 9.41 -23.65
CA ASP A 8 9.91 9.51 -23.88
C ASP A 8 9.24 8.14 -24.08
N GLU A 9 9.86 7.29 -24.87
CA GLU A 9 9.38 5.93 -25.11
C GLU A 9 9.43 5.08 -23.85
N ALA A 10 10.53 5.15 -23.10
CA ALA A 10 10.69 4.44 -21.83
C ALA A 10 9.67 4.93 -20.79
N ALA A 11 9.54 6.23 -20.59
CA ALA A 11 8.63 6.83 -19.61
C ALA A 11 7.15 6.48 -19.89
N ARG A 12 6.75 6.37 -21.15
CA ARG A 12 5.38 5.95 -21.53
C ARG A 12 5.07 4.50 -21.19
N LYS A 13 6.08 3.65 -21.05
CA LYS A 13 5.90 2.21 -20.77
C LYS A 13 5.94 1.89 -19.27
N ILE A 14 6.53 2.76 -18.46
CA ILE A 14 6.64 2.53 -17.03
C ILE A 14 5.28 2.78 -16.35
N ARG A 15 4.90 1.83 -15.48
CA ARG A 15 3.71 1.89 -14.63
C ARG A 15 4.14 1.66 -13.19
N PHE A 16 3.56 2.43 -12.28
CA PHE A 16 3.85 2.32 -10.86
C PHE A 16 2.64 1.71 -10.16
N SER A 17 2.80 0.48 -9.64
CA SER A 17 1.80 -0.15 -8.79
C SER A 17 2.22 0.03 -7.33
N MET A 18 1.36 0.66 -6.52
CA MET A 18 1.64 0.97 -5.13
C MET A 18 0.48 0.56 -4.24
N GLY A 19 0.81 -0.08 -3.10
CA GLY A 19 -0.17 -0.37 -2.06
C GLY A 19 -0.66 0.90 -1.38
N VAL A 20 -1.91 0.90 -0.91
CA VAL A 20 -2.51 1.96 -0.11
C VAL A 20 -2.92 1.40 1.24
N THR A 21 -2.35 1.94 2.31
CA THR A 21 -2.62 1.50 3.68
C THR A 21 -3.66 2.39 4.36
N SER A 22 -3.98 2.06 5.62
CA SER A 22 -4.95 2.81 6.43
C SER A 22 -4.51 4.21 6.84
N ASN A 23 -3.23 4.60 6.62
CA ASN A 23 -2.76 5.93 6.96
C ASN A 23 -3.15 6.96 5.89
N TYR A 24 -4.38 7.40 5.95
CA TYR A 24 -5.09 8.16 4.93
C TYR A 24 -4.30 9.32 4.30
N PHE A 25 -3.80 10.23 5.11
CA PHE A 25 -3.10 11.43 4.62
C PHE A 25 -1.68 11.15 4.16
N MET A 26 -1.01 10.18 4.80
CA MET A 26 0.32 9.72 4.40
C MET A 26 0.27 9.10 3.00
N GLU A 27 -0.75 8.32 2.72
CA GLU A 27 -0.95 7.69 1.41
C GLU A 27 -1.22 8.72 0.32
N MET A 28 -2.06 9.73 0.59
CA MET A 28 -2.25 10.85 -0.35
C MET A 28 -0.93 11.56 -0.64
N ALA A 29 -0.17 11.90 0.38
CA ALA A 29 1.11 12.59 0.25
C ALA A 29 2.14 11.72 -0.49
N LYS A 30 2.14 10.41 -0.30
CA LYS A 30 3.01 9.45 -1.01
C LYS A 30 2.83 9.52 -2.53
N PHE A 31 1.60 9.50 -3.02
CA PHE A 31 1.32 9.60 -4.45
C PHE A 31 1.70 10.99 -5.01
N ARG A 32 1.49 12.05 -4.24
CA ARG A 32 1.90 13.41 -4.62
C ARG A 32 3.42 13.51 -4.72
N ALA A 33 4.15 13.05 -3.69
CA ALA A 33 5.61 13.00 -3.67
C ALA A 33 6.17 12.15 -4.83
N GLY A 34 5.58 10.98 -5.08
CA GLY A 34 5.99 10.11 -6.19
C GLY A 34 5.90 10.81 -7.55
N ARG A 35 4.80 11.53 -7.82
CA ARG A 35 4.65 12.30 -9.06
C ARG A 35 5.69 13.42 -9.19
N MET A 36 5.98 14.10 -8.09
CA MET A 36 6.99 15.17 -8.06
C MET A 36 8.39 14.62 -8.34
N LEU A 37 8.78 13.54 -7.68
CA LEU A 37 10.07 12.88 -7.89
C LEU A 37 10.20 12.31 -9.31
N TRP A 38 9.18 11.66 -9.82
CA TRP A 38 9.16 11.16 -11.19
C TRP A 38 9.33 12.28 -12.22
N ALA A 39 8.61 13.38 -12.05
CA ALA A 39 8.75 14.54 -12.93
C ALA A 39 10.17 15.09 -12.93
N ASN A 40 10.80 15.20 -11.76
CA ASN A 40 12.18 15.67 -11.64
C ASN A 40 13.18 14.73 -12.33
N ILE A 41 13.02 13.41 -12.15
CA ILE A 41 13.89 12.40 -12.79
C ILE A 41 13.76 12.50 -14.31
N VAL A 42 12.55 12.46 -14.84
CA VAL A 42 12.34 12.52 -16.30
C VAL A 42 12.82 13.84 -16.88
N ASN A 43 12.58 14.94 -16.18
CA ASN A 43 13.03 16.26 -16.61
C ASN A 43 14.56 16.38 -16.69
N ALA A 44 15.29 15.75 -15.77
CA ALA A 44 16.74 15.70 -15.79
C ALA A 44 17.30 15.03 -17.06
N TYR A 45 16.58 14.04 -17.60
CA TYR A 45 16.96 13.35 -18.84
C TYR A 45 16.47 14.03 -20.13
N THR A 46 15.38 14.79 -20.06
CA THR A 46 14.74 15.37 -21.26
C THR A 46 15.02 16.85 -21.46
N GLY A 47 15.59 17.53 -20.43
CA GLY A 47 15.86 18.97 -20.51
C GLY A 47 14.60 19.86 -20.54
N GLY A 48 13.45 19.37 -20.06
CA GLY A 48 12.26 20.21 -19.92
C GLY A 48 10.91 19.58 -20.27
N CYS A 49 10.87 18.30 -20.63
CA CYS A 49 9.63 17.58 -20.95
C CYS A 49 9.30 16.54 -19.87
N ALA A 50 8.71 16.96 -18.74
CA ALA A 50 8.22 16.03 -17.74
C ALA A 50 7.07 15.15 -18.30
N ARG A 51 7.14 13.84 -18.07
CA ARG A 51 6.06 12.92 -18.40
C ARG A 51 5.26 12.58 -17.15
N LYS A 52 3.94 12.44 -17.33
CA LYS A 52 3.05 12.03 -16.26
C LYS A 52 3.44 10.65 -15.74
N MET A 53 3.53 10.52 -14.42
CA MET A 53 3.65 9.24 -13.75
C MET A 53 2.31 8.50 -13.84
N PHE A 54 2.27 7.33 -14.47
CA PHE A 54 1.07 6.50 -14.46
C PHE A 54 1.06 5.66 -13.18
N THR A 55 0.05 5.87 -12.35
CA THR A 55 -0.08 5.22 -11.04
C THR A 55 -1.27 4.26 -11.01
N HIS A 56 -1.03 3.06 -10.54
CA HIS A 56 -2.03 2.08 -10.15
C HIS A 56 -1.97 1.90 -8.64
N ALA A 57 -3.09 1.99 -7.95
CA ALA A 57 -3.18 1.76 -6.51
C ALA A 57 -3.90 0.44 -6.23
N VAL A 58 -3.41 -0.28 -5.22
CA VAL A 58 -4.06 -1.49 -4.71
C VAL A 58 -4.26 -1.30 -3.20
N THR A 59 -5.45 -1.54 -2.68
CA THR A 59 -5.66 -1.51 -1.22
C THR A 59 -4.78 -2.53 -0.52
N SER A 60 -4.31 -2.23 0.68
CA SER A 60 -3.24 -3.00 1.31
C SER A 60 -3.71 -4.35 1.82
N GLY A 61 -3.06 -5.43 1.37
CA GLY A 61 -3.22 -6.75 1.97
C GLY A 61 -2.60 -6.89 3.38
N TRP A 62 -1.74 -5.93 3.79
CA TRP A 62 -1.07 -6.00 5.09
C TRP A 62 -2.04 -5.85 6.27
N ASN A 63 -3.01 -4.98 6.16
CA ASN A 63 -4.00 -4.69 7.22
C ASN A 63 -5.31 -5.45 7.09
N ILE A 64 -5.43 -6.36 6.13
CA ILE A 64 -6.55 -7.30 6.05
C ILE A 64 -6.42 -8.35 7.16
N THR A 65 -7.51 -8.59 7.90
CA THR A 65 -7.58 -9.54 9.01
C THR A 65 -8.45 -10.74 8.64
N ALA A 66 -8.11 -11.92 9.16
CA ALA A 66 -8.92 -13.11 8.99
C ALA A 66 -10.15 -13.10 9.93
N TYR A 67 -9.96 -12.56 11.15
CA TYR A 67 -11.06 -12.35 12.10
C TYR A 67 -11.71 -11.00 11.87
N ASP A 68 -13.00 -10.92 12.17
CA ASP A 68 -13.87 -9.78 11.90
C ASP A 68 -13.76 -9.30 10.44
N PRO A 69 -13.94 -10.20 9.47
CA PRO A 69 -13.59 -9.97 8.06
C PRO A 69 -14.40 -8.84 7.44
N TYR A 70 -15.61 -8.56 7.92
CA TYR A 70 -16.44 -7.46 7.39
C TYR A 70 -15.86 -6.07 7.68
N VAL A 71 -15.01 -5.94 8.71
CA VAL A 71 -14.25 -4.69 8.95
C VAL A 71 -13.27 -4.40 7.82
N ASN A 72 -12.81 -5.43 7.09
CA ASN A 72 -11.97 -5.23 5.91
C ASN A 72 -12.68 -4.42 4.80
N MET A 73 -14.01 -4.49 4.71
CA MET A 73 -14.77 -3.62 3.77
C MET A 73 -14.62 -2.15 4.12
N LEU A 74 -14.65 -1.81 5.42
CA LEU A 74 -14.46 -0.46 5.89
C LEU A 74 -13.02 0.04 5.63
N ARG A 75 -12.03 -0.81 5.90
CA ARG A 75 -10.61 -0.53 5.60
C ARG A 75 -10.43 -0.25 4.11
N GLY A 76 -10.88 -1.18 3.26
CA GLY A 76 -10.79 -1.04 1.81
C GLY A 76 -11.50 0.21 1.28
N THR A 77 -12.60 0.62 1.91
CA THR A 77 -13.31 1.86 1.54
C THR A 77 -12.46 3.09 1.86
N THR A 78 -11.91 3.22 3.06
CA THR A 78 -11.08 4.38 3.44
C THR A 78 -9.77 4.46 2.66
N GLU A 79 -9.18 3.32 2.33
CA GLU A 79 -8.00 3.23 1.46
C GLU A 79 -8.31 3.64 0.02
N ALA A 80 -9.43 3.15 -0.51
CA ALA A 80 -9.92 3.54 -1.83
C ALA A 80 -10.23 5.04 -1.92
N MET A 81 -10.79 5.63 -0.87
CA MET A 81 -10.99 7.08 -0.75
C MET A 81 -9.66 7.82 -0.83
N SER A 82 -8.67 7.42 -0.04
CA SER A 82 -7.34 8.03 -0.03
C SER A 82 -6.69 8.00 -1.41
N ALA A 83 -6.71 6.83 -2.07
CA ALA A 83 -6.16 6.66 -3.41
C ALA A 83 -6.89 7.52 -4.46
N SER A 84 -8.22 7.57 -4.40
CA SER A 84 -9.04 8.35 -5.34
C SER A 84 -8.74 9.84 -5.22
N LEU A 85 -8.71 10.38 -4.00
CA LEU A 85 -8.40 11.79 -3.73
C LEU A 85 -6.93 12.12 -4.03
N ALA A 86 -6.03 11.15 -3.92
CA ALA A 86 -4.65 11.28 -4.37
C ALA A 86 -4.50 11.33 -5.90
N GLY A 87 -5.55 11.11 -6.66
CA GLY A 87 -5.57 11.20 -8.12
C GLY A 87 -4.82 10.07 -8.83
N VAL A 88 -4.98 8.83 -8.38
CA VAL A 88 -4.42 7.66 -9.10
C VAL A 88 -5.16 7.40 -10.41
N HIS A 89 -4.47 6.80 -11.39
CA HIS A 89 -5.06 6.53 -12.71
C HIS A 89 -5.96 5.30 -12.72
N SER A 90 -5.66 4.34 -11.86
CA SER A 90 -6.47 3.13 -11.68
C SER A 90 -6.35 2.64 -10.24
N LEU A 91 -7.38 1.96 -9.77
CA LEU A 91 -7.49 1.48 -8.40
C LEU A 91 -8.03 0.05 -8.40
N GLU A 92 -7.43 -0.79 -7.59
CA GLU A 92 -7.91 -2.11 -7.22
C GLU A 92 -8.26 -2.12 -5.73
N VAL A 93 -9.47 -2.59 -5.42
CA VAL A 93 -9.92 -2.82 -4.04
C VAL A 93 -9.92 -4.32 -3.79
N LEU A 94 -9.15 -4.76 -2.80
CA LEU A 94 -9.12 -6.17 -2.43
C LEU A 94 -10.45 -6.58 -1.79
N PRO A 95 -11.00 -7.75 -2.16
CA PRO A 95 -12.15 -8.33 -1.48
C PRO A 95 -11.85 -8.62 0.00
N PHE A 96 -12.85 -8.50 0.86
CA PHE A 96 -12.68 -8.59 2.31
C PHE A 96 -12.27 -9.98 2.81
N ASP A 97 -12.56 -11.03 2.03
CA ASP A 97 -12.29 -12.44 2.31
C ASP A 97 -10.89 -12.91 1.86
N THR A 98 -10.15 -12.08 1.17
CA THR A 98 -8.82 -12.41 0.59
C THR A 98 -7.80 -12.95 1.61
N ALA A 99 -8.04 -12.72 2.92
CA ALA A 99 -7.16 -13.18 3.99
C ALA A 99 -7.20 -14.70 4.20
N TYR A 100 -8.31 -15.36 3.90
CA TYR A 100 -8.56 -16.74 4.28
C TYR A 100 -9.16 -17.62 3.17
N GLU A 101 -9.74 -17.02 2.11
CA GLU A 101 -10.29 -17.79 1.00
C GLU A 101 -10.10 -17.08 -0.36
N SER A 102 -10.38 -17.79 -1.44
CA SER A 102 -10.46 -17.18 -2.76
C SER A 102 -11.70 -16.27 -2.81
N PRO A 103 -11.59 -15.06 -3.39
CA PRO A 103 -12.67 -14.11 -3.44
C PRO A 103 -13.96 -14.71 -3.99
N THR A 104 -15.05 -14.54 -3.26
CA THR A 104 -16.39 -14.95 -3.66
C THR A 104 -16.99 -13.94 -4.65
N GLU A 105 -18.09 -14.32 -5.32
CA GLU A 105 -18.84 -13.37 -6.17
C GLU A 105 -19.37 -12.19 -5.35
N PHE A 106 -19.81 -12.46 -4.12
CA PHE A 106 -20.31 -11.42 -3.21
C PHE A 106 -19.20 -10.44 -2.81
N SER A 107 -18.07 -10.93 -2.31
CA SER A 107 -16.96 -10.08 -1.88
C SER A 107 -16.36 -9.27 -3.03
N SER A 108 -16.22 -9.88 -4.20
CA SER A 108 -15.76 -9.22 -5.42
C SER A 108 -16.73 -8.13 -5.88
N ARG A 109 -18.04 -8.35 -5.74
CA ARG A 109 -19.06 -7.34 -6.03
C ARG A 109 -18.96 -6.16 -5.07
N ILE A 110 -18.78 -6.40 -3.76
CA ILE A 110 -18.61 -5.34 -2.77
C ILE A 110 -17.37 -4.50 -3.08
N ALA A 111 -16.22 -5.15 -3.31
CA ALA A 111 -14.97 -4.47 -3.65
C ALA A 111 -15.10 -3.54 -4.88
N ARG A 112 -15.79 -4.01 -5.93
CA ARG A 112 -16.11 -3.20 -7.10
C ARG A 112 -17.07 -2.05 -6.77
N ASN A 113 -18.08 -2.32 -5.95
CA ASN A 113 -19.10 -1.32 -5.61
C ASN A 113 -18.52 -0.17 -4.77
N VAL A 114 -17.47 -0.39 -3.98
CA VAL A 114 -16.73 0.69 -3.29
C VAL A 114 -16.33 1.78 -4.30
N GLN A 115 -15.71 1.39 -5.41
CA GLN A 115 -15.26 2.35 -6.44
C GLN A 115 -16.44 3.06 -7.13
N LEU A 116 -17.52 2.33 -7.40
CA LEU A 116 -18.73 2.91 -8.01
C LEU A 116 -19.43 3.89 -7.06
N LEU A 117 -19.46 3.60 -5.77
CA LEU A 117 -19.99 4.48 -4.74
C LEU A 117 -19.18 5.77 -4.66
N LEU A 118 -17.84 5.66 -4.59
CA LEU A 118 -16.95 6.83 -4.54
C LEU A 118 -17.11 7.72 -5.77
N LYS A 119 -17.35 7.14 -6.95
CA LYS A 119 -17.57 7.89 -8.17
C LYS A 119 -18.97 8.49 -8.25
N ASN A 120 -20.02 7.66 -8.10
CA ASN A 120 -21.39 8.05 -8.48
C ASN A 120 -22.19 8.67 -7.35
N GLU A 121 -21.87 8.35 -6.09
CA GLU A 121 -22.59 8.89 -4.91
C GLU A 121 -21.76 9.93 -4.17
N SER A 122 -20.45 9.69 -4.03
CA SER A 122 -19.54 10.61 -3.34
C SER A 122 -18.90 11.64 -4.27
N HIS A 123 -19.05 11.50 -5.57
CA HIS A 123 -18.60 12.44 -6.61
C HIS A 123 -17.13 12.83 -6.55
N PHE A 124 -16.26 11.87 -6.20
CA PHE A 124 -14.80 12.12 -6.07
C PHE A 124 -14.11 12.44 -7.39
N ASP A 125 -14.75 12.13 -8.50
CA ASP A 125 -14.28 12.45 -9.85
C ASP A 125 -14.54 13.91 -10.28
N ASN A 126 -15.29 14.69 -9.49
CA ASN A 126 -15.60 16.08 -9.80
C ASN A 126 -14.47 17.05 -9.41
N VAL A 127 -13.46 16.59 -8.67
CA VAL A 127 -12.38 17.44 -8.17
C VAL A 127 -11.02 16.85 -8.53
N VAL A 128 -10.07 17.74 -8.79
CA VAL A 128 -8.66 17.38 -9.03
C VAL A 128 -7.82 17.90 -7.88
N ASP A 129 -7.04 16.99 -7.27
CA ASP A 129 -6.14 17.30 -6.15
C ASP A 129 -6.79 18.14 -5.02
N PRO A 130 -7.87 17.64 -4.41
CA PRO A 130 -8.60 18.39 -3.38
C PRO A 130 -7.76 18.64 -2.11
N ALA A 131 -6.65 17.94 -1.95
CA ALA A 131 -5.69 18.15 -0.87
C ALA A 131 -4.68 19.26 -1.15
N GLY A 132 -4.65 19.80 -2.37
CA GLY A 132 -3.76 20.89 -2.78
C GLY A 132 -3.98 22.14 -1.94
N GLY A 133 -2.87 22.71 -1.43
CA GLY A 133 -2.89 23.88 -0.55
C GLY A 133 -3.16 23.58 0.93
N SER A 134 -3.44 22.34 1.32
CA SER A 134 -3.48 21.95 2.72
C SER A 134 -2.05 21.97 3.30
N TYR A 135 -1.79 22.84 4.28
CA TYR A 135 -0.46 22.94 4.90
C TYR A 135 0.07 21.59 5.40
N TYR A 136 -0.79 20.80 5.99
CA TYR A 136 -0.42 19.47 6.49
C TYR A 136 0.00 18.54 5.36
N ILE A 137 -0.79 18.46 4.29
CA ILE A 137 -0.50 17.56 3.15
C ILE A 137 0.71 18.04 2.36
N GLU A 138 0.87 19.35 2.18
CA GLU A 138 2.04 19.89 1.48
C GLU A 138 3.33 19.60 2.25
N ASN A 139 3.36 19.86 3.56
CA ASN A 139 4.53 19.55 4.39
C ASN A 139 4.85 18.05 4.40
N LEU A 140 3.81 17.20 4.49
CA LEU A 140 3.98 15.76 4.47
C LEU A 140 4.51 15.27 3.12
N THR A 141 4.00 15.83 2.02
CA THR A 141 4.45 15.54 0.66
C THR A 141 5.93 15.88 0.50
N GLN A 142 6.33 17.05 0.97
CA GLN A 142 7.72 17.50 0.92
C GLN A 142 8.63 16.57 1.73
N SER A 143 8.27 16.27 2.97
CA SER A 143 9.04 15.38 3.84
C SER A 143 9.21 13.98 3.23
N ILE A 144 8.15 13.40 2.67
CA ILE A 144 8.23 12.10 2.01
C ILE A 144 9.15 12.18 0.78
N ALA A 145 9.02 13.22 -0.02
CA ALA A 145 9.85 13.41 -1.21
C ALA A 145 11.34 13.50 -0.84
N GLU A 146 11.69 14.28 0.18
CA GLU A 146 13.07 14.42 0.65
C GLU A 146 13.67 13.11 1.14
N GLN A 147 12.93 12.35 1.96
CA GLN A 147 13.37 11.05 2.47
C GLN A 147 13.50 10.01 1.34
N ALA A 148 12.52 9.96 0.45
CA ALA A 148 12.56 9.06 -0.70
C ALA A 148 13.71 9.41 -1.66
N TRP A 149 13.98 10.68 -1.87
CA TRP A 149 15.11 11.12 -2.69
C TRP A 149 16.46 10.76 -2.08
N LYS A 150 16.58 10.89 -0.76
CA LYS A 150 17.79 10.45 -0.04
C LYS A 150 18.04 8.96 -0.24
N LEU A 151 17.00 8.14 -0.01
CA LEU A 151 17.08 6.69 -0.19
C LEU A 151 17.39 6.31 -1.65
N PHE A 152 16.79 7.00 -2.62
CA PHE A 152 17.07 6.79 -4.03
C PHE A 152 18.56 7.01 -4.34
N LYS A 153 19.15 8.09 -3.85
CA LYS A 153 20.59 8.36 -4.04
C LYS A 153 21.47 7.27 -3.41
N GLU A 154 21.14 6.81 -2.21
CA GLU A 154 21.85 5.71 -1.55
C GLU A 154 21.82 4.42 -2.37
N VAL A 155 20.70 4.11 -3.04
CA VAL A 155 20.57 2.96 -3.94
C VAL A 155 21.41 3.16 -5.21
N GLU A 156 21.41 4.34 -5.79
CA GLU A 156 22.21 4.66 -6.98
C GLU A 156 23.72 4.59 -6.71
N GLU A 157 24.18 5.10 -5.56
CA GLU A 157 25.57 5.01 -5.11
C GLU A 157 26.07 3.57 -4.94
N ARG A 158 25.15 2.62 -4.70
CA ARG A 158 25.45 1.18 -4.62
C ARG A 158 25.42 0.45 -5.99
N GLY A 159 25.31 1.19 -7.07
CA GLY A 159 25.24 0.63 -8.44
C GLY A 159 23.82 0.31 -8.91
N GLY A 160 22.83 0.99 -8.34
CA GLY A 160 21.42 0.87 -8.71
C GLY A 160 20.67 -0.26 -8.00
N TYR A 161 19.38 -0.37 -8.32
CA TYR A 161 18.46 -1.29 -7.64
C TYR A 161 18.93 -2.74 -7.60
N THR A 162 19.38 -3.28 -8.73
CA THR A 162 19.76 -4.69 -8.83
C THR A 162 20.99 -5.03 -7.98
N ALA A 163 21.98 -4.14 -7.95
CA ALA A 163 23.17 -4.31 -7.12
C ALA A 163 22.83 -4.20 -5.63
N ALA A 164 22.10 -3.14 -5.24
CA ALA A 164 21.67 -2.93 -3.86
C ALA A 164 20.75 -4.05 -3.33
N PHE A 165 19.95 -4.68 -4.19
CA PHE A 165 19.12 -5.82 -3.80
C PHE A 165 19.98 -7.07 -3.56
N ARG A 166 20.95 -7.37 -4.44
CA ARG A 166 21.85 -8.53 -4.30
C ARG A 166 22.79 -8.40 -3.12
N ASP A 167 23.20 -7.18 -2.81
CA ASP A 167 24.05 -6.84 -1.67
C ASP A 167 23.32 -6.91 -0.32
N GLY A 168 21.99 -7.08 -0.35
CA GLY A 168 21.16 -7.20 0.85
C GLY A 168 20.62 -5.87 1.38
N PHE A 169 21.07 -4.72 0.89
CA PHE A 169 20.67 -3.41 1.40
C PHE A 169 19.14 -3.21 1.37
N ILE A 170 18.50 -3.51 0.25
CA ILE A 170 17.04 -3.36 0.12
C ILE A 170 16.28 -4.38 0.96
N PRO A 171 16.59 -5.69 0.93
CA PRO A 171 15.96 -6.67 1.81
C PRO A 171 16.09 -6.35 3.29
N ASP A 172 17.24 -5.89 3.76
CA ASP A 172 17.48 -5.55 5.16
C ASP A 172 16.68 -4.32 5.59
N ALA A 173 16.59 -3.29 4.75
CA ALA A 173 15.76 -2.11 5.00
C ALA A 173 14.27 -2.48 5.08
N VAL A 174 13.78 -3.35 4.19
CA VAL A 174 12.40 -3.85 4.21
C VAL A 174 12.14 -4.66 5.47
N LYS A 175 13.07 -5.56 5.85
CA LYS A 175 12.98 -6.35 7.08
C LYS A 175 12.91 -5.47 8.32
N ALA A 176 13.79 -4.49 8.45
CA ALA A 176 13.78 -3.56 9.58
C ALA A 176 12.45 -2.78 9.67
N SER A 177 11.89 -2.36 8.53
CA SER A 177 10.59 -1.70 8.47
C SER A 177 9.44 -2.66 8.87
N ALA A 178 9.50 -3.92 8.46
CA ALA A 178 8.53 -4.94 8.83
C ALA A 178 8.56 -5.19 10.34
N GLU A 179 9.74 -5.44 10.92
CA GLU A 179 9.93 -5.64 12.36
C GLU A 179 9.46 -4.44 13.19
N ALA A 180 9.70 -3.22 12.72
CA ALA A 180 9.21 -2.03 13.39
C ALA A 180 7.67 -1.95 13.39
N LYS A 181 7.01 -2.32 12.28
CA LYS A 181 5.55 -2.40 12.20
C LYS A 181 4.99 -3.50 13.10
N ASP A 182 5.59 -4.68 13.11
CA ASP A 182 5.16 -5.81 13.93
C ASP A 182 5.27 -5.47 15.43
N ASN A 183 6.35 -4.83 15.84
CA ASN A 183 6.52 -4.31 17.19
C ASN A 183 5.47 -3.23 17.53
N ALA A 184 5.10 -2.39 16.58
CA ALA A 184 4.07 -1.37 16.79
C ALA A 184 2.67 -2.00 16.93
N VAL A 185 2.37 -3.06 16.19
CA VAL A 185 1.14 -3.85 16.35
C VAL A 185 1.16 -4.58 17.72
N ALA A 186 2.28 -5.22 18.09
CA ALA A 186 2.44 -5.93 19.36
C ALA A 186 2.25 -5.02 20.56
N THR A 187 2.76 -3.80 20.48
CA THR A 187 2.63 -2.78 21.54
C THR A 187 1.34 -1.96 21.46
N ARG A 188 0.42 -2.31 20.54
CA ARG A 188 -0.84 -1.59 20.29
C ARG A 188 -0.67 -0.13 19.87
N ARG A 189 0.51 0.27 19.39
CA ARG A 189 0.73 1.59 18.77
C ARG A 189 0.08 1.67 17.39
N ILE A 190 0.04 0.54 16.68
CA ILE A 190 -0.80 0.37 15.49
C ILE A 190 -1.97 -0.51 15.89
N VAL A 191 -3.17 0.01 15.67
CA VAL A 191 -4.42 -0.69 15.95
C VAL A 191 -4.87 -1.44 14.70
N LEU A 192 -5.09 -2.73 14.84
CA LEU A 192 -5.81 -3.56 13.90
C LEU A 192 -7.14 -3.92 14.56
N LEU A 193 -8.18 -3.19 14.21
CA LEU A 193 -9.51 -3.34 14.79
C LEU A 193 -10.01 -4.78 14.62
N GLY A 194 -10.59 -5.34 15.67
CA GLY A 194 -11.03 -6.74 15.67
C GLY A 194 -9.92 -7.75 15.96
N THR A 195 -8.64 -7.35 15.89
CA THR A 195 -7.49 -8.25 16.09
C THR A 195 -6.74 -7.96 17.39
N ASN A 196 -5.96 -6.86 17.44
CA ASN A 196 -5.20 -6.49 18.63
C ASN A 196 -5.93 -5.50 19.56
N GLN A 197 -7.02 -4.89 19.09
CA GLN A 197 -7.96 -4.08 19.88
C GLN A 197 -9.39 -4.28 19.40
N TYR A 198 -10.33 -4.11 20.33
CA TYR A 198 -11.77 -4.19 20.09
C TYR A 198 -12.22 -5.50 19.43
N PRO A 199 -11.83 -6.68 20.00
CA PRO A 199 -12.24 -7.96 19.43
C PRO A 199 -13.75 -8.14 19.53
N ASN A 200 -14.32 -8.86 18.56
CA ASN A 200 -15.71 -9.29 18.61
C ASN A 200 -15.80 -10.57 19.42
N PHE A 201 -16.20 -10.48 20.68
CA PHE A 201 -16.29 -11.65 21.59
C PHE A 201 -17.37 -12.65 21.22
N ASN A 202 -18.26 -12.33 20.29
CA ASN A 202 -19.30 -13.23 19.81
C ASN A 202 -18.98 -13.78 18.41
N GLU A 203 -17.75 -13.57 17.94
CA GLU A 203 -17.35 -14.05 16.62
C GLU A 203 -17.24 -15.57 16.63
N VAL A 204 -17.82 -16.19 15.62
CA VAL A 204 -17.58 -17.58 15.27
C VAL A 204 -16.65 -17.57 14.07
N ALA A 205 -15.47 -18.16 14.23
CA ALA A 205 -14.48 -18.22 13.15
C ALA A 205 -15.09 -18.90 11.92
N ASP A 206 -14.87 -18.29 10.74
CA ASP A 206 -15.29 -18.91 9.49
C ASP A 206 -14.56 -20.24 9.28
N SER A 207 -15.30 -21.25 8.82
CA SER A 207 -14.74 -22.59 8.55
C SER A 207 -13.65 -22.59 7.46
N ALA A 208 -13.57 -21.54 6.64
CA ALA A 208 -12.52 -21.35 5.65
C ALA A 208 -11.19 -20.87 6.26
N ILE A 209 -11.19 -20.38 7.51
CA ILE A 209 -9.96 -19.96 8.21
C ILE A 209 -9.20 -21.19 8.65
N THR A 210 -8.13 -21.50 7.94
CA THR A 210 -7.22 -22.60 8.26
C THR A 210 -5.96 -22.12 8.96
N GLU A 211 -5.25 -23.01 9.65
CA GLU A 211 -3.97 -22.70 10.29
C GLU A 211 -2.97 -22.09 9.29
N ALA A 212 -2.98 -22.51 8.04
CA ALA A 212 -2.13 -21.95 7.00
C ALA A 212 -2.39 -20.47 6.70
N CYS A 213 -3.65 -20.01 6.88
CA CYS A 213 -4.03 -18.61 6.65
C CYS A 213 -3.51 -17.66 7.73
N ILE A 214 -3.29 -18.18 8.95
CA ILE A 214 -2.93 -17.39 10.13
C ILE A 214 -1.50 -17.65 10.64
N THR A 215 -0.76 -18.57 10.02
CA THR A 215 0.63 -18.87 10.41
C THR A 215 1.61 -17.97 9.67
N PRO A 216 2.42 -17.17 10.39
CA PRO A 216 3.46 -16.34 9.78
C PRO A 216 4.48 -17.19 9.01
N GLN A 217 4.81 -16.77 7.80
CA GLN A 217 5.87 -17.41 7.02
C GLN A 217 7.25 -16.88 7.43
N ALA A 218 8.26 -17.75 7.39
CA ALA A 218 9.62 -17.34 7.67
C ALA A 218 10.12 -16.29 6.67
N TRP A 219 10.88 -15.32 7.17
CA TRP A 219 11.51 -14.30 6.34
C TRP A 219 12.53 -14.96 5.37
N ASP A 220 12.45 -14.58 4.11
CA ASP A 220 13.42 -14.97 3.08
C ASP A 220 13.97 -13.70 2.41
N ALA A 221 15.24 -13.40 2.63
CA ALA A 221 15.91 -12.23 2.07
C ALA A 221 15.99 -12.24 0.53
N LYS A 222 15.85 -13.40 -0.11
CA LYS A 222 15.87 -13.53 -1.57
C LYS A 222 14.53 -13.26 -2.22
N VAL A 223 13.46 -13.36 -1.43
CA VAL A 223 12.09 -13.20 -1.91
C VAL A 223 11.34 -12.33 -0.92
N LEU A 224 11.09 -11.07 -1.28
CA LEU A 224 10.24 -10.16 -0.49
C LEU A 224 8.79 -10.59 -0.63
N ARG A 225 8.32 -11.42 0.30
CA ARG A 225 6.93 -11.92 0.31
C ARG A 225 6.02 -10.94 1.03
N PRO A 226 4.84 -10.64 0.45
CA PRO A 226 3.79 -9.95 1.18
C PRO A 226 3.37 -10.76 2.41
N TYR A 227 3.05 -10.07 3.51
CA TYR A 227 2.51 -10.69 4.72
C TYR A 227 1.43 -9.79 5.33
N ARG A 228 0.61 -10.35 6.22
CA ARG A 228 -0.44 -9.62 6.93
C ARG A 228 0.01 -9.29 8.36
N GLY A 229 -0.22 -8.05 8.77
CA GLY A 229 0.18 -7.57 10.11
C GLY A 229 -0.59 -8.24 11.27
N GLY A 230 -1.77 -8.83 11.00
CA GLY A 230 -2.57 -9.56 11.97
C GLY A 230 -2.09 -10.98 12.28
N MET A 231 -1.31 -11.59 11.38
CA MET A 231 -0.97 -13.03 11.45
C MET A 231 -0.35 -13.48 12.77
N ALA A 232 0.44 -12.64 13.44
CA ALA A 232 1.05 -12.99 14.72
C ALA A 232 0.05 -12.98 15.89
N PHE A 233 -1.10 -12.32 15.76
CA PHE A 233 -2.11 -12.16 16.81
C PHE A 233 -3.32 -13.04 16.60
N GLU A 234 -3.65 -13.37 15.38
CA GLU A 234 -4.83 -14.18 15.04
C GLU A 234 -4.83 -15.56 15.73
N PRO A 235 -3.71 -16.31 15.82
CA PRO A 235 -3.68 -17.57 16.56
C PRO A 235 -3.96 -17.43 18.05
N VAL A 236 -3.55 -16.30 18.65
CA VAL A 236 -3.75 -16.03 20.09
C VAL A 236 -5.22 -15.69 20.36
N SER A 237 -5.85 -14.92 19.50
CA SER A 237 -7.29 -14.61 19.58
C SER A 237 -8.15 -15.89 19.47
N TYR A 238 -7.74 -16.85 18.64
CA TYR A 238 -8.42 -18.13 18.46
C TYR A 238 -8.41 -19.02 19.70
N THR A 239 -7.37 -18.95 20.54
CA THR A 239 -7.26 -19.75 21.76
C THR A 239 -8.07 -19.17 22.94
N HIS A 240 -8.62 -17.97 22.82
CA HIS A 240 -9.40 -17.30 23.84
C HIS A 240 -10.89 -17.12 23.48
N LEU A 241 -11.33 -17.62 22.32
CA LEU A 241 -12.71 -17.76 21.89
C LEU A 241 -13.17 -19.22 22.02
#